data_7197fdccdd6cdc3798c2e66361f2855a
#
_entry.id   7197fdccdd6cdc3798c2e66361f2855a
#
_cell.length_a   1.000
_cell.length_b   1.000
_cell.length_c   1.000
_cell.angle_alpha   90.00
_cell.angle_beta   90.00
_cell.angle_gamma   90.00
#
_symmetry.space_group_name_H-M   'P 1'
#
loop_
_entity.id
_entity.type
_entity.pdbx_description
1 polymer ?
#
loop_
_entity_poly.entity_id
_entity_poly.type
_entity_poly.pdbx_seq_one_letter_code
_entity_poly.pdbx_strand_id
1 'polypeptide(L)'
;DETGCFPVPTRPRTLWLGVKGDLDPLLTMVESIETALESLGFPRSDREFSPHITLARIKYPQKHTPNVDPFLKSSYDPIDFPVDRVQYFSSELLPTGAVYTILKTFPLGESL
;
A
#
# COMPACT_ATOMS: atom_id res chain seq x y z
N ASP A 1 4.04 -12.68 -5.98
CA ASP A 1 4.25 -13.83 -5.12
C ASP A 1 5.26 -13.60 -4.01
N GLU A 2 5.34 -12.39 -3.53
CA GLU A 2 6.31 -11.98 -2.53
C GLU A 2 5.58 -11.46 -1.31
N THR A 3 6.03 -11.86 -0.12
CA THR A 3 5.51 -11.34 1.14
C THR A 3 6.56 -10.48 1.80
N GLY A 4 6.14 -9.54 2.62
CA GLY A 4 7.08 -8.68 3.32
C GLY A 4 6.46 -8.00 4.52
N CYS A 5 7.28 -7.22 5.20
CA CYS A 5 6.82 -6.41 6.33
C CYS A 5 7.55 -5.08 6.36
N PHE A 6 6.91 -4.09 6.95
CA PHE A 6 7.50 -2.78 7.23
C PHE A 6 7.49 -2.56 8.73
N PRO A 7 8.43 -1.86 9.32
CA PRO A 7 9.68 -1.40 8.71
C PRO A 7 10.73 -2.50 8.61
N VAL A 8 10.79 -3.41 9.58
CA VAL A 8 11.79 -4.48 9.62
C VAL A 8 11.21 -5.72 10.31
N PRO A 9 11.72 -6.93 10.02
CA PRO A 9 11.19 -8.16 10.63
C PRO A 9 11.33 -8.25 12.14
N THR A 10 12.29 -7.55 12.72
CA THR A 10 12.51 -7.58 14.17
C THR A 10 11.50 -6.75 14.94
N ARG A 11 10.82 -5.81 14.27
CA ARG A 11 9.72 -5.04 14.85
C ARG A 11 8.70 -4.71 13.75
N PRO A 12 7.99 -5.73 13.28
CA PRO A 12 7.08 -5.54 12.16
C PRO A 12 5.85 -4.75 12.60
N ARG A 13 5.36 -3.87 11.71
CA ARG A 13 4.14 -3.12 11.93
C ARG A 13 3.10 -3.39 10.86
N THR A 14 3.54 -3.69 9.65
CA THR A 14 2.67 -3.93 8.50
C THR A 14 3.14 -5.18 7.79
N LEU A 15 2.22 -6.13 7.56
CA LEU A 15 2.46 -7.31 6.76
C LEU A 15 1.79 -7.11 5.41
N TRP A 16 2.48 -7.43 4.31
CA TRP A 16 1.97 -7.09 2.99
C TRP A 16 2.34 -8.16 1.94
N LEU A 17 1.59 -8.12 0.84
CA LEU A 17 1.91 -8.87 -0.38
C LEU A 17 2.48 -7.91 -1.41
N GLY A 18 3.52 -8.33 -2.12
CA GLY A 18 4.11 -7.57 -3.19
C GLY A 18 3.27 -7.62 -4.46
N VAL A 19 3.46 -6.62 -5.31
CA VAL A 19 2.80 -6.51 -6.61
C VAL A 19 3.88 -6.64 -7.68
N LYS A 20 3.64 -7.48 -8.67
CA LYS A 20 4.56 -7.71 -9.78
C LYS A 20 3.89 -7.45 -11.12
N GLY A 21 4.68 -7.40 -12.16
CA GLY A 21 4.23 -7.22 -13.52
C GLY A 21 4.83 -5.98 -14.12
N ASP A 22 4.14 -5.41 -15.12
CA ASP A 22 4.58 -4.16 -15.72
C ASP A 22 4.15 -3.01 -14.83
N LEU A 23 5.06 -2.57 -13.97
CA LEU A 23 4.80 -1.53 -12.98
C LEU A 23 5.10 -0.13 -13.50
N ASP A 24 5.70 0.01 -14.67
CA ASP A 24 6.09 1.33 -15.19
C ASP A 24 4.90 2.29 -15.34
N PRO A 25 3.75 1.89 -15.87
CA PRO A 25 2.60 2.79 -15.93
C PRO A 25 2.14 3.23 -14.54
N LEU A 26 2.17 2.33 -13.56
CA LEU A 26 1.78 2.63 -12.19
C LEU A 26 2.74 3.65 -11.57
N LEU A 27 4.04 3.43 -11.74
CA LEU A 27 5.06 4.34 -11.20
C LEU A 27 4.97 5.71 -11.86
N THR A 28 4.72 5.76 -13.16
CA THR A 28 4.53 7.02 -13.89
C THR A 28 3.31 7.78 -13.37
N MET A 29 2.22 7.06 -13.10
CA MET A 29 1.01 7.67 -12.57
C MET A 29 1.25 8.25 -11.17
N VAL A 30 1.93 7.49 -10.31
CA VAL A 30 2.23 7.96 -8.95
C VAL A 30 3.11 9.21 -9.00
N GLU A 31 4.10 9.24 -9.89
CA GLU A 31 4.95 10.41 -10.05
C GLU A 31 4.13 11.63 -10.54
N SER A 32 3.20 11.42 -11.44
CA SER A 32 2.34 12.50 -11.90
C SER A 32 1.45 13.06 -10.80
N ILE A 33 0.91 12.17 -9.94
CA ILE A 33 0.10 12.59 -8.79
C ILE A 33 0.96 13.38 -7.79
N GLU A 34 2.17 12.89 -7.48
CA GLU A 34 3.08 13.57 -6.58
C GLU A 34 3.41 14.97 -7.08
N THR A 35 3.71 15.10 -8.38
CA THR A 35 4.02 16.40 -8.98
C THR A 35 2.84 17.35 -8.89
N ALA A 36 1.64 16.87 -9.19
CA ALA A 36 0.44 17.70 -9.13
C ALA A 36 0.15 18.18 -7.71
N LEU A 37 0.29 17.29 -6.72
CA LEU A 37 0.06 17.64 -5.32
C LEU A 37 1.11 18.59 -4.80
N GLU A 38 2.36 18.45 -5.24
CA GLU A 38 3.43 19.36 -4.85
C GLU A 38 3.12 20.79 -5.31
N SER A 39 2.58 20.95 -6.51
CA SER A 39 2.21 22.25 -7.02
C SER A 39 1.06 22.90 -6.21
N LEU A 40 0.30 22.09 -5.48
CA LEU A 40 -0.79 22.57 -4.61
C LEU A 40 -0.33 22.80 -3.18
N GLY A 41 0.95 22.60 -2.88
CA GLY A 41 1.50 22.85 -1.56
C GLY A 41 1.66 21.62 -0.68
N PHE A 42 1.38 20.43 -1.20
CA PHE A 42 1.60 19.21 -0.45
C PHE A 42 3.02 18.70 -0.71
N PRO A 43 3.82 18.47 0.33
CA PRO A 43 5.20 17.99 0.12
C PRO A 43 5.19 16.59 -0.49
N ARG A 44 6.20 16.33 -1.31
CA ARG A 44 6.40 15.00 -1.87
C ARG A 44 6.73 14.02 -0.74
N SER A 45 6.35 12.75 -0.95
CA SER A 45 6.78 11.69 -0.04
C SER A 45 8.32 11.59 -0.07
N ASP A 46 8.92 11.44 1.09
CA ASP A 46 10.36 11.24 1.22
C ASP A 46 10.74 9.77 1.04
N ARG A 47 9.78 8.90 0.78
CA ARG A 47 9.99 7.47 0.57
C ARG A 47 9.70 7.11 -0.87
N GLU A 48 10.46 6.13 -1.34
CA GLU A 48 10.21 5.56 -2.64
C GLU A 48 8.88 4.81 -2.63
N PHE A 49 8.08 4.97 -3.67
CA PHE A 49 6.81 4.27 -3.78
C PHE A 49 7.06 2.78 -3.97
N SER A 50 6.44 1.96 -3.13
CA SER A 50 6.54 0.51 -3.19
C SER A 50 5.12 -0.06 -3.28
N PRO A 51 4.70 -0.53 -4.46
CA PRO A 51 3.36 -1.09 -4.60
C PRO A 51 3.19 -2.35 -3.77
N HIS A 52 2.15 -2.38 -2.97
CA HIS A 52 1.91 -3.51 -2.08
C HIS A 52 0.45 -3.55 -1.65
N ILE A 53 0.02 -4.71 -1.17
CA ILE A 53 -1.30 -4.90 -0.60
C ILE A 53 -1.11 -5.24 0.88
N THR A 54 -1.57 -4.37 1.75
CA THR A 54 -1.48 -4.58 3.20
C THR A 54 -2.48 -5.62 3.64
N LEU A 55 -2.00 -6.64 4.35
CA LEU A 55 -2.84 -7.70 4.89
C LEU A 55 -3.15 -7.52 6.36
N ALA A 56 -2.21 -6.99 7.12
CA ALA A 56 -2.38 -6.89 8.57
C ALA A 56 -1.49 -5.80 9.13
N ARG A 57 -1.92 -5.25 10.26
CA ARG A 57 -1.14 -4.27 11.01
C ARG A 57 -0.99 -4.76 12.44
N ILE A 58 0.20 -4.59 12.98
CA ILE A 58 0.54 -5.03 14.33
C ILE A 58 0.60 -3.80 15.21
N LYS A 59 -0.18 -3.82 16.28
CA LYS A 59 -0.23 -2.70 17.22
C LYS A 59 0.76 -2.93 18.35
N TYR A 60 1.42 -1.89 18.78
CA TYR A 60 2.32 -1.89 19.93
C TYR A 60 1.79 -0.92 20.98
N PRO A 61 2.15 -1.09 22.26
CA PRO A 61 3.09 -2.10 22.77
C PRO A 61 2.47 -3.49 22.87
N GLN A 62 3.33 -4.50 22.76
CA GLN A 62 2.95 -5.89 22.96
C GLN A 62 3.94 -6.54 23.93
N LYS A 63 3.46 -7.56 24.63
CA LYS A 63 4.29 -8.29 25.56
C LYS A 63 5.51 -8.91 24.87
N HIS A 64 5.30 -9.44 23.67
CA HIS A 64 6.35 -10.01 22.84
C HIS A 64 6.18 -9.54 21.41
N THR A 65 7.30 -9.33 20.73
CA THR A 65 7.26 -9.04 19.29
C THR A 65 6.84 -10.31 18.55
N PRO A 66 5.81 -10.24 17.69
CA PRO A 66 5.39 -11.41 16.92
C PRO A 66 6.51 -11.90 16.02
N ASN A 67 6.61 -13.23 15.89
CA ASN A 67 7.53 -13.84 14.94
C ASN A 67 6.85 -13.93 13.59
N VAL A 68 7.33 -13.14 12.61
CA VAL A 68 6.74 -13.10 11.28
C VAL A 68 7.48 -13.96 10.26
N ASP A 69 8.50 -14.72 10.69
CA ASP A 69 9.25 -15.60 9.80
C ASP A 69 8.36 -16.58 9.04
N PRO A 70 7.36 -17.25 9.68
CA PRO A 70 6.48 -18.14 8.90
C PRO A 70 5.75 -17.41 7.78
N PHE A 71 5.32 -16.16 8.02
CA PHE A 71 4.67 -15.35 6.97
C PHE A 71 5.67 -15.00 5.87
N LEU A 72 6.87 -14.56 6.24
CA LEU A 72 7.87 -14.12 5.27
C LEU A 72 8.37 -15.28 4.40
N LYS A 73 8.28 -16.51 4.90
CA LYS A 73 8.67 -17.71 4.16
C LYS A 73 7.51 -18.35 3.43
N SER A 74 6.30 -17.82 3.60
CA SER A 74 5.12 -18.40 2.96
C SER A 74 5.09 -18.07 1.47
N SER A 75 4.35 -18.89 0.73
CA SER A 75 4.11 -18.66 -0.68
C SER A 75 2.63 -18.84 -0.96
N TYR A 76 2.20 -18.29 -2.09
CA TYR A 76 0.80 -18.37 -2.51
C TYR A 76 0.77 -18.38 -4.03
N ASP A 77 -0.33 -18.86 -4.59
CA ASP A 77 -0.51 -18.84 -6.03
C ASP A 77 -0.76 -17.40 -6.48
N PRO A 78 -0.01 -16.91 -7.48
CA PRO A 78 -0.23 -15.55 -7.97
C PRO A 78 -1.65 -15.34 -8.46
N ILE A 79 -2.18 -14.15 -8.21
CA ILE A 79 -3.50 -13.74 -8.68
C ILE A 79 -3.30 -12.52 -9.56
N ASP A 80 -3.73 -12.63 -10.82
CA ASP A 80 -3.67 -11.51 -11.75
C ASP A 80 -4.89 -10.62 -11.56
N PHE A 81 -4.67 -9.31 -11.57
CA PHE A 81 -5.76 -8.36 -11.49
C PHE A 81 -5.39 -7.08 -12.22
N PRO A 82 -6.36 -6.41 -12.87
CA PRO A 82 -6.08 -5.12 -13.49
C PRO A 82 -6.13 -4.00 -12.46
N VAL A 83 -5.30 -2.99 -12.67
CA VAL A 83 -5.41 -1.72 -11.96
C VAL A 83 -6.18 -0.79 -12.89
N ASP A 84 -7.46 -0.58 -12.60
CA ASP A 84 -8.35 0.13 -13.51
C ASP A 84 -8.88 1.44 -12.92
N ARG A 85 -8.47 1.79 -11.70
CA ARG A 85 -8.94 3.02 -11.07
C ARG A 85 -8.03 3.44 -9.93
N VAL A 86 -8.09 4.73 -9.62
CA VAL A 86 -7.50 5.34 -8.45
C VAL A 86 -8.64 5.91 -7.62
N GLN A 87 -8.58 5.74 -6.31
CA GLN A 87 -9.61 6.25 -5.43
C GLN A 87 -9.02 7.19 -4.39
N TYR A 88 -9.73 8.28 -4.14
CA TYR A 88 -9.38 9.25 -3.13
C TYR A 88 -10.24 8.97 -1.91
N PHE A 89 -9.59 8.71 -0.78
CA PHE A 89 -10.26 8.34 0.47
C PHE A 89 -10.08 9.40 1.54
N SER A 90 -11.10 9.57 2.38
CA SER A 90 -10.87 10.11 3.70
C SER A 90 -10.64 8.96 4.67
N SER A 91 -9.83 9.19 5.67
CA SER A 91 -9.51 8.18 6.68
C SER A 91 -9.79 8.77 8.06
N GLU A 92 -10.62 8.09 8.83
CA GLU A 92 -10.92 8.50 10.19
C GLU A 92 -10.44 7.40 11.13
N LEU A 93 -9.61 7.78 12.11
CA LEU A 93 -9.07 6.83 13.08
C LEU A 93 -9.98 6.76 14.29
N LEU A 94 -10.65 5.63 14.46
CA LEU A 94 -11.52 5.36 15.61
C LEU A 94 -10.83 4.35 16.53
N PRO A 95 -11.27 4.25 17.80
CA PRO A 95 -10.70 3.24 18.70
C PRO A 95 -10.82 1.80 18.17
N THR A 96 -11.82 1.53 17.34
CA THR A 96 -12.02 0.21 16.73
C THR A 96 -11.23 0.00 15.45
N GLY A 97 -10.53 1.02 14.95
CA GLY A 97 -9.74 0.94 13.73
C GLY A 97 -10.01 2.10 12.81
N ALA A 98 -9.37 2.08 11.64
CA ALA A 98 -9.56 3.11 10.63
C ALA A 98 -10.86 2.88 9.86
N VAL A 99 -11.57 3.97 9.58
CA VAL A 99 -12.75 3.95 8.71
C VAL A 99 -12.42 4.78 7.48
N TYR A 100 -12.58 4.17 6.31
CA TYR A 100 -12.26 4.79 5.03
C TYR A 100 -13.55 5.12 4.29
N THR A 101 -13.62 6.31 3.74
CA THR A 101 -14.73 6.73 2.91
C THR A 101 -14.20 7.15 1.54
N ILE A 102 -14.77 6.59 0.48
CA ILE A 102 -14.40 6.97 -0.88
C ILE A 102 -14.97 8.34 -1.18
N LEU A 103 -14.09 9.32 -1.45
CA LEU A 103 -14.50 10.65 -1.82
C LEU A 103 -14.65 10.80 -3.31
N LYS A 104 -13.80 10.14 -4.09
CA LYS A 104 -13.86 10.18 -5.54
C LYS A 104 -13.15 8.98 -6.14
N THR A 105 -13.67 8.52 -7.27
CA THR A 105 -13.07 7.45 -8.06
C THR A 105 -12.64 8.01 -9.41
N PHE A 106 -11.41 7.71 -9.81
CA PHE A 106 -10.85 8.11 -11.10
C PHE A 106 -10.61 6.86 -11.92
N PRO A 107 -11.41 6.58 -12.96
CA PRO A 107 -11.14 5.44 -13.82
C PRO A 107 -9.86 5.65 -14.61
N LEU A 108 -9.18 4.56 -14.90
CA LEU A 108 -7.92 4.57 -15.66
C LEU A 108 -8.10 3.85 -16.99
N GLY A 109 -7.26 4.19 -17.91
CA GLY A 109 -7.06 3.38 -19.09
C GLY A 109 -8.16 3.37 -20.09
N GLU A 110 -8.80 4.13 -20.19
CA GLU A 110 -9.65 3.96 -21.16
C GLU A 110 -9.66 4.66 -22.21
N SER A 111 -9.37 4.53 -22.77
CA SER A 111 -9.48 5.20 -23.51
C SER A 111 -10.10 5.15 -24.64
N LEU A 112 -10.23 5.08 -24.79
CA LEU A 112 -10.69 4.97 -25.60
C LEU A 112 -10.83 5.28 -26.53
#